data_7631627a22c35747a9989a56fc3a965f
#
_entry.id   7631627a22c35747a9989a56fc3a965f
#
_cell.length_a   1.000
_cell.length_b   1.000
_cell.length_c   1.000
_cell.angle_alpha   90.00
_cell.angle_beta   90.00
_cell.angle_gamma   90.00
#
_symmetry.space_group_name_H-M   'P 1'
#
loop_
_entity.id
_entity.type
_entity.pdbx_description
1 polymer ?
#
loop_
_entity_poly.entity_id
_entity_poly.type
_entity_poly.pdbx_seq_one_letter_code
_entity_poly.pdbx_strand_id
1 'polypeptide(L)'
;MLKALLTFMLDKNKAADIFGKIKKYSSADEVEALIYGGHSALTRFANNTIHQNVTEENYVVSVRTAFDGRTARATTNKVDDESLKRVVAASETLAKVQHPDADLLPMPEAGGGARSTQTYPVPSRYFEATAAITPEQRAEAVSKIVGVAQKHKLTTAGIFSTSESVEGIFNSRGLGDWYSQTSSEVSVTMLAADSSGWQKANSPNVAHLDAVTLAEIVARKAFEYAGPHEIPAG
;
A
#
# COMPACT_ATOMS: atom_id res chain seq x y z
N MET A 1 -16.45 22.22 3.84
CA MET A 1 -16.03 21.90 2.47
C MET A 1 -15.03 20.71 2.40
N LEU A 2 -14.91 19.90 3.46
CA LEU A 2 -13.92 18.80 3.56
C LEU A 2 -14.51 17.38 3.38
N LYS A 3 -15.82 17.27 3.12
CA LYS A 3 -16.53 15.97 2.96
C LYS A 3 -16.52 15.38 1.54
N ALA A 4 -15.95 16.07 0.56
CA ALA A 4 -16.01 15.67 -0.85
C ALA A 4 -14.80 14.83 -1.31
N LEU A 5 -13.73 14.68 -0.52
CA LEU A 5 -12.53 13.91 -0.87
C LEU A 5 -12.55 12.44 -0.39
N LEU A 6 -13.54 12.07 0.42
CA LEU A 6 -13.67 10.69 0.95
C LEU A 6 -14.48 9.74 0.02
N THR A 7 -14.75 10.12 -1.22
CA THR A 7 -15.84 9.49 -2.00
C THR A 7 -15.35 8.42 -2.98
N PHE A 8 -14.09 8.06 -3.04
CA PHE A 8 -13.62 7.07 -4.02
C PHE A 8 -12.89 5.85 -3.44
N MET A 9 -12.96 5.64 -2.13
CA MET A 9 -12.36 4.42 -1.60
C MET A 9 -13.09 3.20 -2.13
N LEU A 10 -12.30 2.33 -2.77
CA LEU A 10 -12.79 1.05 -3.27
C LEU A 10 -13.06 0.14 -2.06
N ASP A 11 -14.30 -0.23 -1.87
CA ASP A 11 -14.72 -1.22 -0.88
C ASP A 11 -15.07 -2.56 -1.55
N LYS A 12 -15.31 -3.58 -0.74
CA LYS A 12 -15.65 -4.93 -1.20
C LYS A 12 -16.87 -4.94 -2.14
N ASN A 13 -17.88 -4.11 -1.88
CA ASN A 13 -19.11 -4.09 -2.68
C ASN A 13 -18.84 -3.46 -4.05
N LYS A 14 -18.15 -2.32 -4.09
CA LYS A 14 -17.72 -1.69 -5.36
C LYS A 14 -16.83 -2.61 -6.18
N ALA A 15 -15.89 -3.32 -5.52
CA ALA A 15 -15.04 -4.29 -6.19
C ALA A 15 -15.85 -5.47 -6.77
N ALA A 16 -16.84 -5.97 -6.04
CA ALA A 16 -17.75 -7.00 -6.54
C ALA A 16 -18.59 -6.51 -7.72
N ASP A 17 -19.06 -5.26 -7.70
CA ASP A 17 -19.78 -4.64 -8.83
C ASP A 17 -18.91 -4.51 -10.08
N ILE A 18 -17.64 -4.08 -9.91
CA ILE A 18 -16.64 -4.04 -10.99
C ILE A 18 -16.45 -5.43 -11.58
N PHE A 19 -16.27 -6.45 -10.72
CA PHE A 19 -16.14 -7.83 -11.18
C PHE A 19 -17.43 -8.32 -11.89
N GLY A 20 -18.61 -7.98 -11.39
CA GLY A 20 -19.88 -8.28 -12.05
C GLY A 20 -19.95 -7.75 -13.49
N LYS A 21 -19.45 -6.54 -13.72
CA LYS A 21 -19.32 -5.96 -15.08
C LYS A 21 -18.29 -6.71 -15.93
N ILE A 22 -17.11 -6.99 -15.39
CA ILE A 22 -16.06 -7.77 -16.06
C ILE A 22 -16.61 -9.13 -16.49
N LYS A 23 -17.28 -9.86 -15.59
CA LYS A 23 -17.90 -11.15 -15.89
C LYS A 23 -18.94 -11.04 -17.01
N LYS A 24 -19.76 -9.96 -17.00
CA LYS A 24 -20.77 -9.71 -18.05
C LYS A 24 -20.15 -9.43 -19.43
N TYR A 25 -18.96 -8.81 -19.48
CA TYR A 25 -18.28 -8.45 -20.72
C TYR A 25 -17.42 -9.59 -21.28
N SER A 26 -17.06 -10.57 -20.45
CA SER A 26 -16.21 -11.69 -20.85
C SER A 26 -17.01 -12.80 -21.56
N SER A 27 -16.40 -13.34 -22.60
CA SER A 27 -16.82 -14.56 -23.30
C SER A 27 -15.95 -15.79 -22.91
N ALA A 28 -15.02 -15.63 -22.00
CA ALA A 28 -14.10 -16.68 -21.60
C ALA A 28 -14.80 -17.79 -20.79
N ASP A 29 -14.23 -19.01 -20.83
CA ASP A 29 -14.68 -20.15 -20.01
C ASP A 29 -14.54 -19.81 -18.51
N GLU A 30 -13.42 -19.16 -18.15
CA GLU A 30 -13.18 -18.66 -16.82
C GLU A 30 -12.61 -17.24 -16.85
N VAL A 31 -13.04 -16.41 -15.90
CA VAL A 31 -12.52 -15.04 -15.72
C VAL A 31 -12.25 -14.73 -14.25
N GLU A 32 -11.14 -14.07 -14.00
CA GLU A 32 -10.69 -13.60 -12.69
C GLU A 32 -10.34 -12.12 -12.74
N ALA A 33 -10.65 -11.40 -11.70
CA ALA A 33 -10.14 -10.05 -11.48
C ALA A 33 -9.38 -9.97 -10.15
N LEU A 34 -8.16 -9.43 -10.21
CA LEU A 34 -7.45 -8.89 -9.05
C LEU A 34 -7.67 -7.38 -9.06
N ILE A 35 -8.13 -6.85 -7.94
CA ILE A 35 -8.40 -5.42 -7.76
C ILE A 35 -7.59 -4.97 -6.55
N TYR A 36 -6.60 -4.13 -6.77
CA TYR A 36 -5.71 -3.70 -5.70
C TYR A 36 -5.27 -2.26 -5.88
N GLY A 37 -4.83 -1.65 -4.79
CA GLY A 37 -4.39 -0.27 -4.78
C GLY A 37 -4.63 0.38 -3.44
N GLY A 38 -4.76 1.68 -3.43
CA GLY A 38 -5.05 2.42 -2.21
C GLY A 38 -4.65 3.88 -2.26
N HIS A 39 -4.62 4.45 -1.11
CA HIS A 39 -4.26 5.83 -0.84
C HIS A 39 -2.96 5.89 -0.04
N SER A 40 -2.04 6.74 -0.42
CA SER A 40 -0.82 7.00 0.33
C SER A 40 -0.61 8.49 0.53
N ALA A 41 -0.05 8.85 1.67
CA ALA A 41 0.25 10.23 2.01
C ALA A 41 1.62 10.33 2.67
N LEU A 42 2.38 11.35 2.30
CA LEU A 42 3.77 11.54 2.70
C LEU A 42 4.01 13.00 3.07
N THR A 43 4.58 13.22 4.26
CA THR A 43 5.15 14.49 4.69
C THR A 43 6.66 14.32 4.78
N ARG A 44 7.41 15.09 3.99
CA ARG A 44 8.87 15.08 3.93
C ARG A 44 9.44 16.33 4.57
N PHE A 45 10.50 16.16 5.32
CA PHE A 45 11.22 17.27 5.95
C PHE A 45 12.73 17.13 5.80
N ALA A 46 13.42 18.25 5.70
CA ALA A 46 14.88 18.36 5.69
C ALA A 46 15.28 19.74 6.20
N ASN A 47 16.50 19.85 6.72
CA ASN A 47 17.02 21.10 7.29
C ASN A 47 16.05 21.73 8.31
N ASN A 48 15.48 20.88 9.17
CA ASN A 48 14.53 21.29 10.22
C ASN A 48 13.24 21.95 9.68
N THR A 49 12.85 21.66 8.43
CA THR A 49 11.69 22.28 7.80
C THR A 49 10.94 21.25 6.94
N ILE A 50 9.61 21.29 6.99
CA ILE A 50 8.76 20.53 6.05
C ILE A 50 8.88 21.21 4.67
N HIS A 51 9.19 20.42 3.64
CA HIS A 51 9.31 20.94 2.27
C HIS A 51 8.39 20.24 1.27
N GLN A 52 7.77 19.12 1.66
CA GLN A 52 6.87 18.39 0.76
C GLN A 52 5.76 17.69 1.53
N ASN A 53 4.56 17.79 1.00
CA ASN A 53 3.40 17.02 1.44
C ASN A 53 2.67 16.50 0.19
N VAL A 54 2.64 15.19 0.01
CA VAL A 54 2.09 14.53 -1.19
C VAL A 54 1.03 13.54 -0.76
N THR A 55 0.01 13.44 -1.57
CA THR A 55 -1.04 12.43 -1.45
C THR A 55 -1.24 11.80 -2.82
N GLU A 56 -1.29 10.49 -2.87
CA GLU A 56 -1.51 9.72 -4.09
C GLU A 56 -2.60 8.69 -3.88
N GLU A 57 -3.42 8.50 -4.90
CA GLU A 57 -4.41 7.44 -4.97
C GLU A 57 -4.20 6.67 -6.27
N ASN A 58 -4.11 5.36 -6.17
CA ASN A 58 -3.90 4.51 -7.33
C ASN A 58 -4.62 3.17 -7.15
N TYR A 59 -5.33 2.74 -8.19
CA TYR A 59 -6.00 1.44 -8.25
C TYR A 59 -5.66 0.74 -9.56
N VAL A 60 -5.56 -0.57 -9.48
CA VAL A 60 -5.33 -1.44 -10.63
C VAL A 60 -6.41 -2.52 -10.64
N VAL A 61 -7.03 -2.70 -11.78
CA VAL A 61 -7.89 -3.83 -12.10
C VAL A 61 -7.14 -4.72 -13.09
N SER A 62 -6.83 -5.94 -12.67
CA SER A 62 -6.07 -6.91 -13.45
C SER A 62 -7.00 -8.08 -13.79
N VAL A 63 -7.36 -8.20 -15.06
CA VAL A 63 -8.28 -9.22 -15.56
C VAL A 63 -7.49 -10.38 -16.17
N ARG A 64 -7.77 -11.60 -15.73
CA ARG A 64 -7.28 -12.85 -16.32
C ARG A 64 -8.45 -13.61 -16.94
N THR A 65 -8.28 -14.02 -18.18
CA THR A 65 -9.24 -14.86 -18.89
C THR A 65 -8.60 -16.20 -19.29
N ALA A 66 -9.40 -17.25 -19.33
CA ALA A 66 -8.96 -18.57 -19.75
C ALA A 66 -9.93 -19.16 -20.79
N PHE A 67 -9.36 -19.80 -21.83
CA PHE A 67 -10.03 -20.51 -22.90
C PHE A 67 -9.28 -21.81 -23.20
N ASP A 68 -9.90 -22.94 -23.01
CA ASP A 68 -9.36 -24.24 -23.46
C ASP A 68 -7.84 -24.38 -23.20
N GLY A 69 -7.44 -24.30 -21.92
CA GLY A 69 -6.05 -24.40 -21.50
C GLY A 69 -5.14 -23.19 -21.82
N ARG A 70 -5.69 -22.10 -22.36
CA ARG A 70 -4.95 -20.87 -22.68
C ARG A 70 -5.37 -19.77 -21.73
N THR A 71 -4.42 -19.04 -21.21
CA THR A 71 -4.71 -17.92 -20.29
C THR A 71 -3.82 -16.73 -20.54
N ALA A 72 -4.37 -15.54 -20.33
CA ALA A 72 -3.60 -14.29 -20.34
C ALA A 72 -4.20 -13.28 -19.37
N ARG A 73 -3.46 -12.21 -19.12
CA ARG A 73 -3.84 -11.15 -18.21
C ARG A 73 -3.62 -9.78 -18.87
N ALA A 74 -4.56 -8.88 -18.65
CA ALA A 74 -4.45 -7.47 -19.01
C ALA A 74 -4.85 -6.60 -17.81
N THR A 75 -4.36 -5.36 -17.77
CA THR A 75 -4.58 -4.44 -16.65
C THR A 75 -5.10 -3.09 -17.10
N THR A 76 -5.87 -2.45 -16.22
CA THR A 76 -6.30 -1.05 -16.34
C THR A 76 -6.32 -0.38 -14.98
N ASN A 77 -6.13 0.94 -14.96
CA ASN A 77 -6.32 1.77 -13.76
C ASN A 77 -7.64 2.56 -13.80
N LYS A 78 -8.55 2.20 -14.72
CA LYS A 78 -9.84 2.84 -14.89
C LYS A 78 -10.97 1.83 -14.70
N VAL A 79 -12.06 2.29 -14.08
CA VAL A 79 -13.21 1.44 -13.72
C VAL A 79 -14.50 1.82 -14.45
N ASP A 80 -14.41 2.74 -15.43
CA ASP A 80 -15.51 3.02 -16.33
C ASP A 80 -15.80 1.83 -17.25
N ASP A 81 -17.04 1.73 -17.73
CA ASP A 81 -17.52 0.59 -18.51
C ASP A 81 -16.71 0.36 -19.79
N GLU A 82 -16.25 1.43 -20.44
CA GLU A 82 -15.47 1.33 -21.67
C GLU A 82 -14.07 0.79 -21.42
N SER A 83 -13.43 1.24 -20.36
CA SER A 83 -12.11 0.74 -19.94
C SER A 83 -12.18 -0.72 -19.47
N LEU A 84 -13.26 -1.11 -18.75
CA LEU A 84 -13.47 -2.51 -18.35
C LEU A 84 -13.71 -3.41 -19.58
N LYS A 85 -14.50 -2.98 -20.56
CA LYS A 85 -14.66 -3.73 -21.82
C LYS A 85 -13.34 -3.89 -22.56
N ARG A 86 -12.52 -2.83 -22.64
CA ARG A 86 -11.20 -2.88 -23.31
C ARG A 86 -10.25 -3.85 -22.63
N VAL A 87 -10.15 -3.83 -21.29
CA VAL A 87 -9.22 -4.72 -20.58
C VAL A 87 -9.65 -6.18 -20.68
N VAL A 88 -10.95 -6.48 -20.66
CA VAL A 88 -11.48 -7.82 -20.90
C VAL A 88 -11.12 -8.27 -22.32
N ALA A 89 -11.45 -7.49 -23.34
CA ALA A 89 -11.15 -7.81 -24.73
C ALA A 89 -9.64 -8.02 -24.98
N ALA A 90 -8.79 -7.20 -24.34
CA ALA A 90 -7.34 -7.35 -24.43
C ALA A 90 -6.87 -8.67 -23.81
N SER A 91 -7.36 -9.02 -22.60
CA SER A 91 -7.05 -10.29 -21.92
C SER A 91 -7.48 -11.48 -22.80
N GLU A 92 -8.70 -11.47 -23.36
CA GLU A 92 -9.23 -12.53 -24.22
C GLU A 92 -8.44 -12.67 -25.50
N THR A 93 -8.09 -11.55 -26.16
CA THR A 93 -7.29 -11.59 -27.39
C THR A 93 -5.92 -12.19 -27.15
N LEU A 94 -5.28 -11.80 -26.05
CA LEU A 94 -3.99 -12.36 -25.63
C LEU A 94 -4.10 -13.84 -25.27
N ALA A 95 -5.14 -14.26 -24.56
CA ALA A 95 -5.34 -15.67 -24.21
C ALA A 95 -5.51 -16.56 -25.44
N LYS A 96 -6.27 -16.12 -26.44
CA LYS A 96 -6.56 -16.89 -27.66
C LYS A 96 -5.31 -17.17 -28.51
N VAL A 97 -4.25 -16.36 -28.40
CA VAL A 97 -2.99 -16.55 -29.15
C VAL A 97 -1.91 -17.27 -28.35
N GLN A 98 -2.16 -17.59 -27.07
CA GLN A 98 -1.24 -18.40 -26.27
C GLN A 98 -1.25 -19.88 -26.73
N HIS A 99 -0.17 -20.58 -26.43
CA HIS A 99 -0.16 -22.03 -26.52
C HIS A 99 -0.98 -22.63 -25.39
N PRO A 100 -1.78 -23.70 -25.64
CA PRO A 100 -2.46 -24.41 -24.57
C PRO A 100 -1.48 -24.99 -23.56
N ASP A 101 -1.79 -24.82 -22.28
CA ASP A 101 -1.07 -25.44 -21.18
C ASP A 101 -1.92 -26.61 -20.64
N ALA A 102 -1.43 -27.81 -20.81
CA ALA A 102 -2.14 -29.03 -20.36
C ALA A 102 -2.21 -29.13 -18.83
N ASP A 103 -1.32 -28.44 -18.13
CA ASP A 103 -1.24 -28.44 -16.67
C ASP A 103 -1.98 -27.21 -16.05
N LEU A 104 -2.66 -26.40 -16.87
CA LEU A 104 -3.42 -25.26 -16.37
C LEU A 104 -4.58 -25.74 -15.49
N LEU A 105 -4.46 -25.45 -14.19
CA LEU A 105 -5.53 -25.77 -13.25
C LEU A 105 -6.71 -24.81 -13.41
N PRO A 106 -7.95 -25.29 -13.21
CA PRO A 106 -9.12 -24.44 -13.14
C PRO A 106 -8.98 -23.40 -12.02
N MET A 107 -9.64 -22.26 -12.18
CA MET A 107 -9.67 -21.24 -11.12
C MET A 107 -10.28 -21.82 -9.83
N PRO A 108 -9.78 -21.41 -8.64
CA PRO A 108 -10.29 -21.94 -7.38
C PRO A 108 -11.75 -21.57 -7.17
N GLU A 109 -12.51 -22.51 -6.59
CA GLU A 109 -13.91 -22.28 -6.19
C GLU A 109 -14.01 -21.60 -4.82
N ALA A 110 -15.11 -20.92 -4.59
CA ALA A 110 -15.45 -20.43 -3.25
C ALA A 110 -15.54 -21.61 -2.27
N GLY A 111 -14.70 -21.59 -1.22
CA GLY A 111 -14.63 -22.69 -0.25
C GLY A 111 -13.98 -23.99 -0.77
N GLY A 112 -13.59 -24.05 -2.02
CA GLY A 112 -12.92 -25.17 -2.67
C GLY A 112 -11.41 -24.98 -2.69
N GLY A 113 -10.72 -25.72 -1.90
CA GLY A 113 -9.27 -25.80 -1.81
C GLY A 113 -8.88 -26.38 -0.46
N ALA A 114 -7.72 -27.00 -0.37
CA ALA A 114 -7.16 -27.51 0.88
C ALA A 114 -6.83 -26.39 1.91
N ARG A 115 -7.61 -25.31 1.95
CA ARG A 115 -7.71 -24.52 3.18
C ARG A 115 -8.31 -25.47 4.19
N SER A 116 -7.42 -26.01 5.00
CA SER A 116 -7.73 -26.76 6.19
C SER A 116 -8.99 -26.18 6.81
N THR A 117 -9.84 -27.03 7.37
CA THR A 117 -10.96 -26.67 8.23
C THR A 117 -10.54 -25.78 9.42
N GLN A 118 -9.28 -25.44 9.52
CA GLN A 118 -8.66 -24.54 10.48
C GLN A 118 -8.74 -23.12 9.94
N THR A 119 -9.83 -22.44 10.26
CA THR A 119 -9.97 -20.99 10.10
C THR A 119 -9.02 -20.29 11.07
N TYR A 120 -7.85 -19.94 10.58
CA TYR A 120 -7.02 -18.98 11.32
C TYR A 120 -7.71 -17.61 11.23
N PRO A 121 -8.00 -16.95 12.37
CA PRO A 121 -8.52 -15.61 12.32
C PRO A 121 -7.47 -14.71 11.64
N VAL A 122 -7.83 -14.09 10.52
CA VAL A 122 -7.00 -13.08 9.89
C VAL A 122 -7.04 -11.85 10.78
N PRO A 123 -5.93 -11.45 11.43
CA PRO A 123 -5.94 -10.27 12.29
C PRO A 123 -6.27 -9.04 11.43
N SER A 124 -7.18 -8.21 11.94
CA SER A 124 -7.43 -6.91 11.32
C SER A 124 -6.17 -6.05 11.40
N ARG A 125 -5.72 -5.56 10.25
CA ARG A 125 -4.62 -4.59 10.13
C ARG A 125 -5.11 -3.22 9.66
N TYR A 126 -6.40 -3.01 9.67
CA TYR A 126 -7.02 -1.73 9.32
C TYR A 126 -7.32 -0.94 10.60
N PHE A 127 -6.82 0.29 10.64
CA PHE A 127 -6.99 1.22 11.75
C PHE A 127 -7.45 2.57 11.21
N GLU A 128 -8.65 2.98 11.59
CA GLU A 128 -9.26 4.24 11.18
C GLU A 128 -8.37 5.45 11.51
N ALA A 129 -7.70 5.41 12.67
CA ALA A 129 -6.77 6.47 13.07
C ALA A 129 -5.63 6.71 12.07
N THR A 130 -5.21 5.64 11.36
CA THR A 130 -4.19 5.74 10.31
C THR A 130 -4.78 6.16 8.97
N ALA A 131 -5.95 5.60 8.60
CA ALA A 131 -6.63 5.93 7.36
C ALA A 131 -7.09 7.40 7.33
N ALA A 132 -7.55 7.93 8.46
CA ALA A 132 -8.11 9.28 8.59
C ALA A 132 -7.09 10.37 8.95
N ILE A 133 -5.80 10.04 9.10
CA ILE A 133 -4.80 11.04 9.52
C ILE A 133 -4.65 12.17 8.50
N THR A 134 -4.72 13.40 8.97
CA THR A 134 -4.66 14.58 8.11
C THR A 134 -3.21 15.05 7.85
N PRO A 135 -2.97 15.86 6.80
CA PRO A 135 -1.68 16.51 6.59
C PRO A 135 -1.22 17.33 7.79
N GLU A 136 -2.14 18.01 8.47
CA GLU A 136 -1.85 18.84 9.66
C GLU A 136 -1.37 17.99 10.82
N GLN A 137 -1.99 16.84 11.07
CA GLN A 137 -1.57 15.91 12.12
C GLN A 137 -0.18 15.32 11.83
N ARG A 138 0.14 15.00 10.56
CA ARG A 138 1.49 14.57 10.18
C ARG A 138 2.49 15.71 10.37
N ALA A 139 2.13 16.93 9.98
CA ALA A 139 2.98 18.12 10.16
C ALA A 139 3.23 18.41 11.64
N GLU A 140 2.24 18.25 12.52
CA GLU A 140 2.41 18.40 13.97
C GLU A 140 3.42 17.40 14.53
N ALA A 141 3.33 16.12 14.12
CA ALA A 141 4.30 15.11 14.54
C ALA A 141 5.71 15.43 14.06
N VAL A 142 5.88 15.89 12.81
CA VAL A 142 7.16 16.35 12.26
C VAL A 142 7.67 17.58 13.03
N SER A 143 6.80 18.51 13.39
CA SER A 143 7.18 19.68 14.21
C SER A 143 7.77 19.27 15.56
N LYS A 144 7.23 18.24 16.20
CA LYS A 144 7.78 17.69 17.45
C LYS A 144 9.18 17.10 17.24
N ILE A 145 9.40 16.36 16.13
CA ILE A 145 10.73 15.85 15.74
C ILE A 145 11.74 16.99 15.54
N VAL A 146 11.33 18.03 14.80
CA VAL A 146 12.15 19.22 14.57
C VAL A 146 12.48 19.95 15.88
N GLY A 147 11.50 20.04 16.81
CA GLY A 147 11.72 20.61 18.14
C GLY A 147 12.81 19.89 18.93
N VAL A 148 12.85 18.55 18.88
CA VAL A 148 13.91 17.75 19.49
C VAL A 148 15.27 18.05 18.83
N ALA A 149 15.33 18.06 17.50
CA ALA A 149 16.57 18.37 16.78
C ALA A 149 17.10 19.76 17.14
N GLN A 150 16.24 20.79 17.17
CA GLN A 150 16.60 22.16 17.53
C GLN A 150 17.11 22.28 18.98
N LYS A 151 16.43 21.61 19.93
CA LYS A 151 16.84 21.53 21.34
C LYS A 151 18.29 21.02 21.47
N HIS A 152 18.65 20.06 20.64
CA HIS A 152 19.97 19.42 20.62
C HIS A 152 20.95 20.08 19.63
N LYS A 153 20.58 21.17 18.94
CA LYS A 153 21.38 21.85 17.92
C LYS A 153 21.77 20.93 16.75
N LEU A 154 20.91 19.98 16.41
CA LEU A 154 21.08 19.04 15.30
C LEU A 154 20.25 19.49 14.08
N THR A 155 20.69 19.05 12.91
CA THR A 155 19.92 19.19 11.67
C THR A 155 19.18 17.89 11.40
N THR A 156 17.85 17.95 11.20
CA THR A 156 17.05 16.74 10.94
C THR A 156 16.47 16.70 9.54
N ALA A 157 16.36 15.49 9.03
CA ALA A 157 15.66 15.15 7.80
C ALA A 157 14.91 13.84 7.98
N GLY A 158 13.85 13.64 7.19
CA GLY A 158 13.10 12.41 7.28
C GLY A 158 11.76 12.44 6.55
N ILE A 159 10.97 11.42 6.86
CA ILE A 159 9.62 11.25 6.33
C ILE A 159 8.65 10.84 7.44
N PHE A 160 7.40 11.25 7.27
CA PHE A 160 6.25 10.63 7.91
C PHE A 160 5.27 10.23 6.81
N SER A 161 5.04 8.95 6.65
CA SER A 161 4.12 8.41 5.65
C SER A 161 3.01 7.59 6.29
N THR A 162 1.87 7.59 5.62
CA THR A 162 0.73 6.73 5.95
C THR A 162 0.13 6.19 4.67
N SER A 163 -0.43 4.99 4.74
CA SER A 163 -1.13 4.40 3.61
C SER A 163 -2.32 3.57 4.07
N GLU A 164 -3.29 3.50 3.20
CA GLU A 164 -4.35 2.54 3.20
C GLU A 164 -4.24 1.75 1.90
N SER A 165 -4.25 0.43 1.99
CA SER A 165 -4.22 -0.46 0.83
C SER A 165 -5.35 -1.47 0.88
N VAL A 166 -5.86 -1.79 -0.28
CA VAL A 166 -6.92 -2.77 -0.50
C VAL A 166 -6.47 -3.80 -1.53
N GLU A 167 -6.93 -5.02 -1.37
CA GLU A 167 -6.67 -6.11 -2.29
C GLU A 167 -7.87 -7.04 -2.33
N GLY A 168 -8.36 -7.33 -3.53
CA GLY A 168 -9.48 -8.21 -3.76
C GLY A 168 -9.24 -9.17 -4.91
N ILE A 169 -9.71 -10.39 -4.76
CA ILE A 169 -9.73 -11.40 -5.80
C ILE A 169 -11.16 -11.90 -6.00
N PHE A 170 -11.59 -11.90 -7.25
CA PHE A 170 -12.91 -12.38 -7.65
C PHE A 170 -12.77 -13.24 -8.89
N ASN A 171 -13.53 -14.33 -8.99
CA ASN A 171 -13.52 -15.16 -10.20
C ASN A 171 -14.91 -15.70 -10.56
N SER A 172 -15.02 -16.23 -11.78
CA SER A 172 -16.28 -16.78 -12.32
C SER A 172 -16.77 -18.03 -11.60
N ARG A 173 -15.91 -18.71 -10.80
CA ARG A 173 -16.25 -19.89 -10.00
C ARG A 173 -16.74 -19.56 -8.60
N GLY A 174 -17.04 -18.28 -8.34
CA GLY A 174 -17.66 -17.82 -7.10
C GLY A 174 -16.68 -17.40 -6.00
N LEU A 175 -15.36 -17.44 -6.25
CA LEU A 175 -14.41 -16.83 -5.31
C LEU A 175 -14.65 -15.33 -5.26
N GLY A 176 -14.72 -14.76 -4.05
CA GLY A 176 -14.81 -13.33 -3.79
C GLY A 176 -14.22 -13.02 -2.42
N ASP A 177 -12.95 -12.66 -2.39
CA ASP A 177 -12.24 -12.32 -1.15
C ASP A 177 -11.71 -10.89 -1.21
N TRP A 178 -11.60 -10.26 -0.05
CA TRP A 178 -11.24 -8.85 0.08
C TRP A 178 -10.46 -8.62 1.37
N TYR A 179 -9.37 -7.89 1.26
CA TYR A 179 -8.57 -7.48 2.40
C TYR A 179 -8.25 -5.98 2.34
N SER A 180 -8.27 -5.32 3.48
CA SER A 180 -7.82 -3.94 3.64
C SER A 180 -6.86 -3.83 4.82
N GLN A 181 -5.88 -2.97 4.69
CA GLN A 181 -4.91 -2.70 5.73
C GLN A 181 -4.44 -1.25 5.68
N THR A 182 -3.95 -0.77 6.82
CA THR A 182 -3.28 0.51 6.94
C THR A 182 -1.82 0.32 7.33
N SER A 183 -1.00 1.30 7.02
CA SER A 183 0.39 1.36 7.44
C SER A 183 0.78 2.80 7.74
N SER A 184 1.61 2.97 8.75
CA SER A 184 2.24 4.25 9.07
C SER A 184 3.73 4.05 9.34
N GLU A 185 4.55 5.02 8.94
CA GLU A 185 5.99 4.98 9.09
C GLU A 185 6.54 6.35 9.41
N VAL A 186 7.46 6.41 10.35
CA VAL A 186 8.30 7.58 10.62
C VAL A 186 9.75 7.14 10.49
N SER A 187 10.51 7.83 9.65
CA SER A 187 11.95 7.64 9.50
C SER A 187 12.64 8.99 9.69
N VAL A 188 13.63 9.03 10.58
CA VAL A 188 14.31 10.26 10.98
C VAL A 188 15.81 10.05 10.94
N THR A 189 16.52 11.02 10.40
CA THR A 189 17.97 11.19 10.51
C THR A 189 18.25 12.51 11.20
N MET A 190 19.21 12.53 12.11
CA MET A 190 19.76 13.77 12.68
C MET A 190 21.26 13.81 12.47
N LEU A 191 21.75 14.97 12.06
CA LEU A 191 23.16 15.23 11.75
C LEU A 191 23.75 16.13 12.83
N ALA A 192 24.89 15.72 13.36
CA ALA A 192 25.83 16.52 14.14
C ALA A 192 27.00 16.98 13.25
N ALA A 193 28.05 17.56 13.81
CA ALA A 193 29.18 18.08 13.06
C ALA A 193 29.96 16.99 12.30
N ASP A 194 30.13 15.83 12.90
CA ASP A 194 30.98 14.72 12.41
C ASP A 194 30.30 13.34 12.51
N SER A 195 29.02 13.32 12.83
CA SER A 195 28.29 12.08 13.10
C SER A 195 26.81 12.21 12.70
N SER A 196 26.08 11.09 12.72
CA SER A 196 24.65 11.07 12.50
C SER A 196 23.96 9.96 13.29
N GLY A 197 22.70 10.17 13.59
CA GLY A 197 21.82 9.14 14.09
C GLY A 197 20.67 8.88 13.12
N TRP A 198 20.20 7.66 13.05
CA TRP A 198 19.03 7.27 12.28
C TRP A 198 18.18 6.27 13.04
N GLN A 199 16.86 6.43 12.91
CA GLN A 199 15.87 5.49 13.41
C GLN A 199 14.62 5.51 12.54
N LYS A 200 14.00 4.34 12.45
CA LYS A 200 12.72 4.13 11.78
C LYS A 200 11.77 3.36 12.69
N ALA A 201 10.50 3.70 12.65
CA ALA A 201 9.43 2.92 13.26
C ALA A 201 8.26 2.80 12.28
N ASN A 202 7.59 1.66 12.28
CA ASN A 202 6.36 1.45 11.51
C ASN A 202 5.32 0.72 12.34
N SER A 203 4.05 0.97 12.02
CA SER A 203 2.90 0.29 12.62
C SER A 203 1.69 0.39 11.68
N PRO A 204 0.79 -0.61 11.64
CA PRO A 204 -0.50 -0.44 11.00
C PRO A 204 -1.37 0.62 11.70
N ASN A 205 -1.16 0.85 13.00
CA ASN A 205 -1.86 1.88 13.79
C ASN A 205 -0.90 3.04 14.10
N VAL A 206 -1.18 4.21 13.54
CA VAL A 206 -0.39 5.42 13.75
C VAL A 206 -0.28 5.84 15.23
N ALA A 207 -1.28 5.49 16.05
CA ALA A 207 -1.26 5.77 17.48
C ALA A 207 -0.12 5.05 18.25
N HIS A 208 0.50 4.05 17.65
CA HIS A 208 1.65 3.34 18.21
C HIS A 208 3.00 4.01 17.85
N LEU A 209 3.00 5.07 17.04
CA LEU A 209 4.21 5.79 16.67
C LEU A 209 4.42 6.98 17.61
N ASP A 210 5.42 6.90 18.46
CA ASP A 210 5.86 8.02 19.28
C ASP A 210 7.00 8.77 18.60
N ALA A 211 6.65 9.86 17.93
CA ALA A 211 7.57 10.67 17.17
C ALA A 211 8.64 11.36 18.06
N VAL A 212 8.30 11.69 19.30
CA VAL A 212 9.23 12.33 20.24
C VAL A 212 10.27 11.33 20.75
N THR A 213 9.82 10.19 21.24
CA THR A 213 10.72 9.11 21.68
C THR A 213 11.65 8.65 20.55
N LEU A 214 11.12 8.54 19.32
CA LEU A 214 11.92 8.20 18.15
C LEU A 214 13.01 9.27 17.91
N ALA A 215 12.64 10.55 17.96
CA ALA A 215 13.57 11.66 17.73
C ALA A 215 14.67 11.73 18.81
N GLU A 216 14.34 11.51 20.08
CA GLU A 216 15.34 11.48 21.17
C GLU A 216 16.32 10.31 21.02
N ILE A 217 15.86 9.14 20.54
CA ILE A 217 16.74 8.01 20.21
C ILE A 217 17.72 8.39 19.09
N VAL A 218 17.21 9.08 18.04
CA VAL A 218 18.04 9.53 16.92
C VAL A 218 19.07 10.57 17.36
N ALA A 219 18.67 11.55 18.18
CA ALA A 219 19.58 12.56 18.74
C ALA A 219 20.69 11.91 19.58
N ARG A 220 20.32 10.97 20.46
CA ARG A 220 21.30 10.22 21.25
C ARG A 220 22.33 9.49 20.38
N LYS A 221 21.88 8.78 19.33
CA LYS A 221 22.78 8.10 18.38
C LYS A 221 23.73 9.08 17.69
N ALA A 222 23.24 10.26 17.28
CA ALA A 222 24.09 11.27 16.67
C ALA A 222 25.23 11.72 17.61
N PHE A 223 24.99 11.81 18.93
CA PHE A 223 26.01 12.15 19.90
C PHE A 223 26.93 10.98 20.26
N GLU A 224 26.40 9.78 20.41
CA GLU A 224 27.17 8.58 20.78
C GLU A 224 28.16 8.17 19.68
N TYR A 225 27.90 8.51 18.42
CA TYR A 225 28.78 8.23 17.27
C TYR A 225 29.71 9.40 16.91
N ALA A 226 29.75 10.48 17.71
CA ALA A 226 30.68 11.58 17.51
C ALA A 226 32.14 11.15 17.73
N GLY A 227 33.07 11.81 17.04
CA GLY A 227 34.51 11.50 17.12
C GLY A 227 34.85 10.13 16.47
N PRO A 228 34.52 9.91 15.19
CA PRO A 228 34.81 8.63 14.53
C PRO A 228 36.29 8.36 14.43
N HIS A 229 36.71 7.10 14.61
CA HIS A 229 38.10 6.64 14.47
C HIS A 229 38.30 5.94 13.13
N GLU A 230 39.43 6.20 12.48
CA GLU A 230 39.85 5.41 11.32
C GLU A 230 40.20 3.98 11.76
N ILE A 231 39.67 3.01 11.06
CA ILE A 231 40.00 1.62 11.20
C ILE A 231 40.98 1.27 10.08
N PRO A 232 42.24 0.78 10.38
CA PRO A 232 43.15 0.39 9.33
C PRO A 232 42.54 -0.74 8.49
N ALA A 233 42.82 -0.71 7.19
CA ALA A 233 42.41 -1.78 6.30
C ALA A 233 43.06 -3.10 6.78
N GLY A 234 42.26 -4.14 6.95
CA GLY A 234 42.70 -5.47 7.35
C GLY A 234 43.36 -6.25 6.21
#